data_4fb8a8fef3b314624f08d20d3232e8d8
#
_entry.id   4fb8a8fef3b314624f08d20d3232e8d8
#
_cell.length_a   1.000
_cell.length_b   1.000
_cell.length_c   1.000
_cell.angle_alpha   90.00
_cell.angle_beta   90.00
_cell.angle_gamma   90.00
#
_symmetry.space_group_name_H-M   'P 1'
#
loop_
_entity.id
_entity.type
_entity.pdbx_description
1 polymer ?
#
loop_
_entity_poly.entity_id
_entity_poly.type
_entity_poly.pdbx_seq_one_letter_code
_entity_poly.pdbx_strand_id
1 'polypeptide(L)'
;MDINYEELVQAPEAEEALAWLREGKSAGQRTITGSDGEGWWGAEAVAVVQKLYDLGAVRVTAVEISGRIEGARDQYTSSLVIELPGNQEKRAALFAWQREFAKELGWDPTPDEGQDYLLIWRD
;
A
#
# COMPACT_ATOMS: atom_id res chain seq x y z
N MET A 1 -17.82 7.15 -6.28
CA MET A 1 -17.54 5.93 -7.07
C MET A 1 -17.01 4.85 -6.15
N ASP A 2 -17.62 3.68 -6.21
CA ASP A 2 -17.21 2.58 -5.36
C ASP A 2 -16.00 1.86 -5.95
N ILE A 3 -15.02 1.60 -5.10
CA ILE A 3 -13.83 0.87 -5.49
C ILE A 3 -14.09 -0.62 -5.29
N ASN A 4 -13.84 -1.40 -6.32
CA ASN A 4 -13.92 -2.86 -6.21
C ASN A 4 -12.55 -3.40 -5.80
N TYR A 5 -12.35 -3.54 -4.50
CA TYR A 5 -11.07 -3.99 -3.95
C TYR A 5 -10.71 -5.41 -4.36
N GLU A 6 -11.71 -6.28 -4.45
CA GLU A 6 -11.48 -7.65 -4.88
C GLU A 6 -10.89 -7.69 -6.28
N GLU A 7 -11.43 -6.87 -7.17
CA GLU A 7 -10.93 -6.78 -8.53
C GLU A 7 -9.51 -6.23 -8.57
N LEU A 8 -9.23 -5.22 -7.75
CA LEU A 8 -7.88 -4.63 -7.67
C LEU A 8 -6.84 -5.66 -7.23
N VAL A 9 -7.12 -6.41 -6.16
CA VAL A 9 -6.14 -7.34 -5.61
C VAL A 9 -5.99 -8.60 -6.47
N GLN A 10 -6.95 -8.90 -7.32
CA GLN A 10 -6.92 -10.05 -8.22
C GLN A 10 -6.42 -9.69 -9.62
N ALA A 11 -6.18 -8.43 -9.89
CA ALA A 11 -5.70 -8.00 -11.21
C ALA A 11 -4.34 -8.62 -11.52
N PRO A 12 -4.04 -8.89 -12.80
CA PRO A 12 -2.77 -9.53 -13.17
C PRO A 12 -1.52 -8.78 -12.71
N GLU A 13 -1.59 -7.44 -12.62
CA GLU A 13 -0.46 -6.62 -12.19
C GLU A 13 -0.34 -6.48 -10.67
N ALA A 14 -1.34 -6.94 -9.91
CA ALA A 14 -1.29 -6.85 -8.45
C ALA A 14 -0.37 -7.91 -7.86
N GLU A 15 0.43 -7.54 -6.87
CA GLU A 15 1.35 -8.46 -6.21
C GLU A 15 1.40 -8.19 -4.71
N GLU A 16 1.71 -9.21 -3.94
CA GLU A 16 1.92 -9.03 -2.52
C GLU A 16 3.08 -8.06 -2.31
N ALA A 17 2.88 -7.04 -1.47
CA ALA A 17 3.75 -5.87 -1.44
C ALA A 17 5.19 -6.16 -1.03
N LEU A 18 5.40 -6.98 0.02
CA LEU A 18 6.78 -7.27 0.45
C LEU A 18 7.55 -8.06 -0.59
N ALA A 19 6.92 -9.08 -1.17
CA ALA A 19 7.56 -9.89 -2.19
C ALA A 19 7.91 -9.03 -3.40
N TRP A 20 6.97 -8.19 -3.83
CA TRP A 20 7.19 -7.29 -4.95
C TRP A 20 8.35 -6.33 -4.71
N LEU A 21 8.39 -5.70 -3.52
CA LEU A 21 9.47 -4.77 -3.20
C LEU A 21 10.84 -5.45 -3.16
N ARG A 22 10.87 -6.68 -2.64
CA ARG A 22 12.13 -7.42 -2.51
C ARG A 22 12.65 -7.98 -3.83
N GLU A 23 11.80 -8.08 -4.84
CA GLU A 23 12.21 -8.52 -6.18
C GLU A 23 12.95 -7.43 -6.95
N GLY A 24 12.91 -6.19 -6.48
CA GLY A 24 13.66 -5.11 -7.10
C GLY A 24 15.17 -5.40 -7.06
N LYS A 25 15.86 -5.11 -8.16
CA LYS A 25 17.27 -5.45 -8.31
C LYS A 25 18.20 -4.65 -7.40
N SER A 26 17.79 -3.46 -7.02
CA SER A 26 18.54 -2.61 -6.08
C SER A 26 17.59 -1.74 -5.30
N ALA A 27 18.09 -1.18 -4.21
CA ALA A 27 17.30 -0.28 -3.37
C ALA A 27 16.75 0.88 -4.22
N GLY A 28 15.47 1.14 -4.09
CA GLY A 28 14.84 2.24 -4.79
C GLY A 28 14.35 1.96 -6.20
N GLN A 29 14.55 0.76 -6.72
CA GLN A 29 14.04 0.41 -8.05
C GLN A 29 12.54 0.19 -8.06
N ARG A 30 11.98 -0.27 -6.95
CA ARG A 30 10.53 -0.40 -6.80
C ARG A 30 10.10 0.51 -5.66
N THR A 31 9.12 1.35 -5.93
CA THR A 31 8.76 2.41 -5.01
C THR A 31 7.25 2.48 -4.83
N ILE A 32 6.84 3.03 -3.70
CA ILE A 32 5.44 3.37 -3.42
C ILE A 32 5.39 4.88 -3.35
N THR A 33 5.13 5.49 -4.50
CA THR A 33 5.23 6.94 -4.67
C THR A 33 4.07 7.49 -5.48
N GLY A 34 3.73 8.75 -5.21
CA GLY A 34 2.76 9.49 -6.03
C GLY A 34 3.37 9.95 -7.33
N SER A 35 2.58 10.67 -8.13
CA SER A 35 2.98 11.17 -9.44
C SER A 35 4.13 12.17 -9.37
N ASP A 36 4.30 12.83 -8.23
CA ASP A 36 5.38 13.78 -7.98
C ASP A 36 6.70 13.11 -7.55
N GLY A 37 6.71 11.79 -7.43
CA GLY A 37 7.87 11.05 -6.95
C GLY A 37 8.03 11.01 -5.45
N GLU A 38 7.12 11.64 -4.71
CA GLU A 38 7.15 11.63 -3.26
C GLU A 38 6.56 10.34 -2.71
N GLY A 39 7.19 9.77 -1.70
CA GLY A 39 6.71 8.55 -1.08
C GLY A 39 7.84 7.73 -0.48
N TRP A 40 7.70 6.42 -0.56
CA TRP A 40 8.62 5.50 0.09
C TRP A 40 9.46 4.77 -0.95
N TRP A 41 10.77 4.77 -0.74
CA TRP A 41 11.76 4.21 -1.65
C TRP A 41 12.56 3.11 -0.94
N GLY A 42 12.78 2.01 -1.64
CA GLY A 42 13.68 0.96 -1.18
C GLY A 42 13.37 0.43 0.22
N ALA A 43 14.36 0.51 1.10
CA ALA A 43 14.24 0.00 2.47
C ALA A 43 13.12 0.68 3.27
N GLU A 44 12.86 1.96 3.00
CA GLU A 44 11.77 2.67 3.66
C GLU A 44 10.42 2.08 3.28
N ALA A 45 10.21 1.77 2.00
CA ALA A 45 8.97 1.15 1.55
C ALA A 45 8.78 -0.22 2.21
N VAL A 46 9.84 -1.02 2.28
CA VAL A 46 9.77 -2.32 2.94
C VAL A 46 9.40 -2.15 4.42
N ALA A 47 10.01 -1.18 5.09
CA ALA A 47 9.72 -0.94 6.52
C ALA A 47 8.27 -0.55 6.75
N VAL A 48 7.70 0.28 5.88
CA VAL A 48 6.29 0.69 5.99
C VAL A 48 5.38 -0.52 5.82
N VAL A 49 5.60 -1.33 4.82
CA VAL A 49 4.76 -2.51 4.58
C VAL A 49 4.91 -3.51 5.74
N GLN A 50 6.13 -3.71 6.22
CA GLN A 50 6.37 -4.59 7.36
C GLN A 50 5.62 -4.09 8.60
N LYS A 51 5.61 -2.78 8.82
CA LYS A 51 4.86 -2.19 9.94
C LYS A 51 3.38 -2.50 9.84
N LEU A 52 2.80 -2.45 8.65
CA LEU A 52 1.39 -2.79 8.46
C LEU A 52 1.11 -4.25 8.83
N TYR A 53 2.00 -5.16 8.45
CA TYR A 53 1.88 -6.56 8.88
C TYR A 53 2.01 -6.71 10.39
N ASP A 54 2.95 -5.99 10.99
CA ASP A 54 3.16 -6.03 12.44
C ASP A 54 1.93 -5.53 13.20
N LEU A 55 1.18 -4.61 12.62
CA LEU A 55 -0.08 -4.12 13.20
C LEU A 55 -1.23 -5.09 13.02
N GLY A 56 -1.08 -6.09 12.16
CA GLY A 56 -2.07 -7.15 12.03
C GLY A 56 -2.71 -7.31 10.67
N ALA A 57 -2.20 -6.64 9.63
CA ALA A 57 -2.73 -6.83 8.28
C ALA A 57 -2.65 -8.30 7.87
N VAL A 58 -3.72 -8.81 7.26
CA VAL A 58 -3.74 -10.18 6.74
C VAL A 58 -2.87 -10.27 5.51
N ARG A 59 -3.01 -9.29 4.63
CA ARG A 59 -2.21 -9.19 3.41
C ARG A 59 -2.15 -7.73 2.98
N VAL A 60 -0.99 -7.30 2.50
CA VAL A 60 -0.83 -5.99 1.89
C VAL A 60 -0.48 -6.23 0.43
N THR A 61 -1.31 -5.71 -0.47
CA THR A 61 -1.16 -5.92 -1.91
C THR A 61 -0.82 -4.59 -2.59
N ALA A 62 0.25 -4.61 -3.38
CA ALA A 62 0.57 -3.50 -4.26
C ALA A 62 -0.34 -3.63 -5.48
N VAL A 63 -1.16 -2.61 -5.74
CA VAL A 63 -2.15 -2.65 -6.81
C VAL A 63 -1.85 -1.58 -7.84
N GLU A 64 -2.39 -1.76 -9.03
CA GLU A 64 -2.20 -0.81 -10.14
C GLU A 64 -0.72 -0.52 -10.38
N ILE A 65 0.11 -1.55 -10.28
CA ILE A 65 1.54 -1.40 -10.48
C ILE A 65 1.80 -0.95 -11.91
N SER A 66 2.50 0.17 -12.04
CA SER A 66 2.89 0.68 -13.34
C SER A 66 4.15 -0.01 -13.82
N GLY A 67 4.21 -0.23 -15.11
CA GLY A 67 5.38 -0.78 -15.73
C GLY A 67 6.55 0.16 -15.59
N ARG A 68 7.66 -0.30 -16.06
CA ARG A 68 8.89 0.42 -16.02
C ARG A 68 8.85 1.71 -16.82
N ILE A 69 9.40 2.75 -16.23
CA ILE A 69 9.70 3.96 -16.98
C ILE A 69 11.04 3.71 -17.63
N GLU A 70 11.07 3.85 -18.94
CA GLU A 70 12.26 3.53 -19.71
C GLU A 70 13.51 4.21 -19.14
N GLY A 71 14.52 3.41 -18.86
CA GLY A 71 15.83 3.87 -18.44
C GLY A 71 15.98 4.28 -16.99
N ALA A 72 14.91 4.38 -16.22
CA ALA A 72 15.00 5.01 -14.91
C ALA A 72 14.69 4.09 -13.74
N ARG A 73 13.60 3.38 -13.79
CA ARG A 73 13.14 2.57 -12.67
C ARG A 73 12.54 1.28 -13.15
N ASP A 74 12.47 0.33 -12.22
CA ASP A 74 11.83 -0.95 -12.47
C ASP A 74 10.30 -0.76 -12.51
N GLN A 75 9.67 -0.67 -11.37
CA GLN A 75 8.22 -0.53 -11.27
C GLN A 75 7.85 0.37 -10.11
N TYR A 76 6.63 0.90 -10.12
CA TYR A 76 6.14 1.70 -9.01
C TYR A 76 4.62 1.56 -8.89
N THR A 77 4.10 1.88 -7.72
CA THR A 77 2.67 2.05 -7.50
C THR A 77 2.45 3.20 -6.52
N SER A 78 1.30 3.83 -6.60
CA SER A 78 0.88 4.82 -5.62
C SER A 78 -0.10 4.24 -4.60
N SER A 79 -0.49 2.98 -4.76
CA SER A 79 -1.61 2.42 -3.99
C SER A 79 -1.31 1.06 -3.41
N LEU A 80 -1.65 0.90 -2.13
CA LEU A 80 -1.62 -0.38 -1.45
C LEU A 80 -3.01 -0.69 -0.94
N VAL A 81 -3.42 -1.94 -1.03
CA VAL A 81 -4.67 -2.41 -0.43
C VAL A 81 -4.32 -3.32 0.74
N ILE A 82 -4.83 -2.98 1.91
CA ILE A 82 -4.64 -3.75 3.13
C ILE A 82 -5.88 -4.64 3.31
N GLU A 83 -5.67 -5.94 3.42
CA GLU A 83 -6.75 -6.85 3.80
C GLU A 83 -6.81 -6.84 5.33
N LEU A 84 -7.98 -6.47 5.85
CA LEU A 84 -8.17 -6.24 7.27
C LEU A 84 -8.50 -7.53 8.01
N PRO A 85 -7.95 -7.71 9.24
CA PRO A 85 -8.27 -8.87 10.06
C PRO A 85 -9.64 -8.73 10.70
N GLY A 86 -10.16 -9.82 11.25
CA GLY A 86 -11.39 -9.79 12.04
C GLY A 86 -11.20 -9.31 13.47
N ASN A 87 -9.97 -9.32 13.96
CA ASN A 87 -9.66 -8.93 15.34
C ASN A 87 -9.81 -7.42 15.52
N GLN A 88 -10.62 -6.99 16.49
CA GLN A 88 -10.94 -5.58 16.68
C GLN A 88 -9.74 -4.73 17.06
N GLU A 89 -8.85 -5.24 17.89
CA GLU A 89 -7.66 -4.49 18.28
C GLU A 89 -6.73 -4.25 17.10
N LYS A 90 -6.56 -5.26 16.26
CA LYS A 90 -5.72 -5.13 15.06
C LYS A 90 -6.35 -4.20 14.04
N ARG A 91 -7.67 -4.30 13.85
CA ARG A 91 -8.38 -3.37 12.97
C ARG A 91 -8.19 -1.93 13.45
N ALA A 92 -8.38 -1.71 14.75
CA ALA A 92 -8.24 -0.37 15.32
C ALA A 92 -6.83 0.20 15.10
N ALA A 93 -5.81 -0.65 15.25
CA ALA A 93 -4.42 -0.23 15.03
C ALA A 93 -4.16 0.16 13.58
N LEU A 94 -4.70 -0.61 12.63
CA LEU A 94 -4.55 -0.32 11.21
C LEU A 94 -5.29 0.97 10.82
N PHE A 95 -6.50 1.16 11.32
CA PHE A 95 -7.23 2.41 11.07
C PHE A 95 -6.55 3.62 11.70
N ALA A 96 -5.97 3.45 12.90
CA ALA A 96 -5.21 4.52 13.54
C ALA A 96 -3.98 4.90 12.71
N TRP A 97 -3.28 3.91 12.15
CA TRP A 97 -2.14 4.17 11.28
C TRP A 97 -2.58 4.92 10.02
N GLN A 98 -3.66 4.47 9.40
CA GLN A 98 -4.20 5.12 8.20
C GLN A 98 -4.63 6.56 8.50
N ARG A 99 -5.22 6.81 9.66
CA ARG A 99 -5.64 8.15 10.06
C ARG A 99 -4.46 9.10 10.13
N GLU A 100 -3.34 8.66 10.72
CA GLU A 100 -2.14 9.48 10.79
C GLU A 100 -1.54 9.74 9.42
N PHE A 101 -1.54 8.71 8.57
CA PHE A 101 -1.09 8.84 7.20
C PHE A 101 -1.94 9.84 6.41
N ALA A 102 -3.26 9.73 6.51
CA ALA A 102 -4.19 10.63 5.85
C ALA A 102 -3.97 12.08 6.30
N LYS A 103 -3.76 12.25 7.61
CA LYS A 103 -3.51 13.57 8.19
C LYS A 103 -2.26 14.22 7.59
N GLU A 104 -1.19 13.45 7.44
CA GLU A 104 0.03 13.96 6.83
C GLU A 104 -0.16 14.41 5.39
N LEU A 105 -1.02 13.71 4.67
CA LEU A 105 -1.30 14.02 3.26
C LEU A 105 -2.43 15.01 3.06
N GLY A 106 -3.11 15.39 4.14
CA GLY A 106 -4.18 16.40 4.08
C GLY A 106 -5.50 15.90 3.57
N TRP A 107 -5.78 14.60 3.68
CA TRP A 107 -7.09 14.07 3.28
C TRP A 107 -7.80 13.37 4.43
N ASP A 108 -9.10 13.15 4.25
CA ASP A 108 -9.95 12.60 5.31
C ASP A 108 -9.64 11.14 5.58
N PRO A 109 -9.57 10.76 6.87
CA PRO A 109 -9.35 9.35 7.20
C PRO A 109 -10.57 8.51 6.86
N THR A 110 -10.32 7.22 6.60
CA THR A 110 -11.38 6.27 6.31
C THR A 110 -11.94 5.71 7.61
N PRO A 111 -13.25 5.78 7.82
CA PRO A 111 -13.84 5.19 9.02
C PRO A 111 -13.95 3.67 8.93
N ASP A 112 -13.96 3.01 10.07
CA ASP A 112 -14.18 1.57 10.14
C ASP A 112 -15.69 1.28 10.04
N GLU A 113 -16.09 0.74 8.90
CA GLU A 113 -17.49 0.38 8.64
C GLU A 113 -17.67 -1.13 8.52
N GLY A 114 -16.70 -1.90 9.03
CA GLY A 114 -16.75 -3.36 8.92
C GLY A 114 -16.24 -3.90 7.60
N GLN A 115 -15.64 -3.06 6.78
CA GLN A 115 -15.14 -3.46 5.47
C GLN A 115 -13.95 -4.41 5.59
N ASP A 116 -13.71 -5.15 4.51
CA ASP A 116 -12.61 -6.13 4.47
C ASP A 116 -11.29 -5.51 4.05
N TYR A 117 -11.31 -4.34 3.43
CA TYR A 117 -10.12 -3.73 2.83
C TYR A 117 -9.98 -2.26 3.20
N LEU A 118 -8.74 -1.81 3.24
CA LEU A 118 -8.40 -0.41 3.49
C LEU A 118 -7.39 0.03 2.45
N LEU A 119 -7.65 1.16 1.80
CA LEU A 119 -6.78 1.68 0.77
C LEU A 119 -5.79 2.68 1.35
N ILE A 120 -4.52 2.52 1.01
CA ILE A 120 -3.47 3.50 1.27
C ILE A 120 -3.08 4.04 -0.10
N TRP A 121 -3.18 5.34 -0.26
CA TRP A 121 -2.99 5.96 -1.57
C TRP A 121 -2.18 7.24 -1.46
N ARG A 122 -1.20 7.39 -2.36
CA ARG A 122 -0.42 8.62 -2.47
C ARG A 122 -0.70 9.25 -3.83
N ASP A 123 -0.88 10.53 -3.81
CA ASP A 123 -1.24 11.27 -5.02
C ASP A 123 -0.01 11.53 -5.91
#